data_a6f82b20fa14981030f79be37cc9b322
#
_entry.id   a6f82b20fa14981030f79be37cc9b322
#
_cell.length_a   1.000
_cell.length_b   1.000
_cell.length_c   1.000
_cell.angle_alpha   90.00
_cell.angle_beta   90.00
_cell.angle_gamma   90.00
#
_symmetry.space_group_name_H-M   'P 1'
#
loop_
_entity.id
_entity.type
_entity.pdbx_description
1 polymer ?
#
loop_
_entity_poly.entity_id
_entity_poly.type
_entity_poly.pdbx_seq_one_letter_code
_entity_poly.pdbx_strand_id
1 'polypeptide(L)'
;MKDKELSQRKNDHLDIVLHPERAKQTIRTGFEQWRFEHCALPELALDDIDLSTRLFGRAMKAPILISSMTGGARRASDINRHLAEAAQTLGLAMGVGSQRVALESEDNWGLTGELRRYAPDIPLLANLGAAQIGSLQGLDYARRAVDMVEADALIIHLNPLQEALQTGGDRDWRGVLAAIERVVKALPVPVVVKEVGAGLSVPVARQLKETGVAMLDVAGAGGTSWAAVEGERAASVHARNVAMAFTNWGIPTAQALRQIHQAFPAVPLIASGGIRDGIDAAKALAMGASLVGQAAAVLGSATTSTSAVLEHFTVVIEQLRVACFCTGSASISALREARLVRVGDEE
;
A
#
# COMPACT_ATOMS: atom_id res chain seq x y z
N MET A 1 -29.45 -1.93 -9.15
CA MET A 1 -28.63 -2.71 -10.09
C MET A 1 -27.14 -2.36 -9.97
N LYS A 2 -26.73 -1.09 -10.06
CA LYS A 2 -25.31 -0.67 -9.93
C LYS A 2 -24.63 -1.15 -8.66
N ASP A 3 -25.28 -1.08 -7.50
CA ASP A 3 -24.67 -1.49 -6.21
C ASP A 3 -24.40 -2.99 -6.13
N LYS A 4 -25.29 -3.83 -6.69
CA LYS A 4 -25.06 -5.28 -6.75
C LYS A 4 -23.90 -5.64 -7.67
N GLU A 5 -23.78 -4.99 -8.81
CA GLU A 5 -22.65 -5.20 -9.74
C GLU A 5 -21.33 -4.75 -9.13
N LEU A 6 -21.33 -3.63 -8.38
CA LEU A 6 -20.15 -3.10 -7.73
C LEU A 6 -19.68 -4.02 -6.56
N SER A 7 -20.61 -4.50 -5.74
CA SER A 7 -20.35 -5.46 -4.67
C SER A 7 -19.87 -6.81 -5.21
N GLN A 8 -20.48 -7.32 -6.29
CA GLN A 8 -20.02 -8.55 -6.94
C GLN A 8 -18.59 -8.41 -7.46
N ARG A 9 -18.29 -7.30 -8.13
CA ARG A 9 -16.92 -7.01 -8.61
C ARG A 9 -15.88 -7.06 -7.47
N LYS A 10 -16.20 -6.50 -6.30
CA LYS A 10 -15.31 -6.50 -5.15
C LYS A 10 -15.09 -7.91 -4.58
N ASN A 11 -16.12 -8.76 -4.60
CA ASN A 11 -15.97 -10.16 -4.22
C ASN A 11 -15.08 -10.93 -5.21
N ASP A 12 -15.28 -10.72 -6.52
CA ASP A 12 -14.44 -11.34 -7.56
C ASP A 12 -12.97 -10.93 -7.40
N HIS A 13 -12.68 -9.66 -7.12
CA HIS A 13 -11.33 -9.17 -6.85
C HIS A 13 -10.70 -9.91 -5.66
N LEU A 14 -11.44 -10.05 -4.54
CA LEU A 14 -10.98 -10.79 -3.36
C LEU A 14 -10.67 -12.25 -3.70
N ASP A 15 -11.59 -12.93 -4.38
CA ASP A 15 -11.44 -14.34 -4.73
C ASP A 15 -10.28 -14.59 -5.69
N ILE A 16 -10.01 -13.67 -6.62
CA ILE A 16 -8.85 -13.79 -7.53
C ILE A 16 -7.54 -13.53 -6.77
N VAL A 17 -7.47 -12.50 -5.93
CA VAL A 17 -6.25 -12.14 -5.19
C VAL A 17 -5.91 -13.19 -4.12
N LEU A 18 -6.89 -13.87 -3.54
CA LEU A 18 -6.69 -14.99 -2.62
C LEU A 18 -6.09 -16.24 -3.30
N HIS A 19 -6.11 -16.29 -4.63
CA HIS A 19 -5.44 -17.31 -5.45
C HIS A 19 -4.24 -16.71 -6.18
N PRO A 20 -3.06 -16.64 -5.54
CA PRO A 20 -1.90 -15.88 -6.05
C PRO A 20 -1.49 -16.28 -7.48
N GLU A 21 -1.71 -17.53 -7.89
CA GLU A 21 -1.42 -18.03 -9.23
C GLU A 21 -2.26 -17.35 -10.32
N ARG A 22 -3.46 -16.83 -9.98
CA ARG A 22 -4.37 -16.17 -10.93
C ARG A 22 -4.03 -14.72 -11.21
N ALA A 23 -3.41 -14.03 -10.24
CA ALA A 23 -3.06 -12.61 -10.32
C ALA A 23 -1.53 -12.37 -10.32
N LYS A 24 -0.74 -13.43 -10.53
CA LYS A 24 0.72 -13.39 -10.41
C LYS A 24 1.36 -12.68 -11.60
N GLN A 25 2.30 -11.79 -11.28
CA GLN A 25 3.28 -11.28 -12.23
C GLN A 25 4.48 -12.23 -12.32
N THR A 26 5.12 -12.30 -13.49
CA THR A 26 6.45 -12.92 -13.64
C THR A 26 7.57 -11.90 -13.41
N ILE A 27 7.28 -10.60 -13.59
CA ILE A 27 8.18 -9.53 -13.15
C ILE A 27 8.33 -9.59 -11.62
N ARG A 28 9.55 -9.40 -11.14
CA ARG A 28 9.87 -9.43 -9.70
C ARG A 28 10.00 -8.03 -9.14
N THR A 29 9.98 -7.91 -7.81
CA THR A 29 10.11 -6.63 -7.09
C THR A 29 11.48 -5.96 -7.29
N GLY A 30 12.52 -6.72 -7.61
CA GLY A 30 13.90 -6.27 -7.73
C GLY A 30 14.69 -6.31 -6.42
N PHE A 31 14.07 -6.63 -5.27
CA PHE A 31 14.79 -6.78 -3.99
C PHE A 31 15.73 -7.98 -3.99
N GLU A 32 15.49 -9.00 -4.77
CA GLU A 32 16.35 -10.16 -4.95
C GLU A 32 17.72 -9.83 -5.56
N GLN A 33 17.84 -8.66 -6.20
CA GLN A 33 19.11 -8.17 -6.75
C GLN A 33 20.02 -7.53 -5.69
N TRP A 34 19.59 -7.48 -4.44
CA TRP A 34 20.31 -6.79 -3.37
C TRP A 34 20.50 -7.68 -2.16
N ARG A 35 21.66 -7.56 -1.52
CA ARG A 35 22.00 -8.21 -0.26
C ARG A 35 22.57 -7.20 0.72
N PHE A 36 22.28 -7.36 2.01
CA PHE A 36 23.02 -6.66 3.04
C PHE A 36 24.42 -7.25 3.20
N GLU A 37 25.38 -6.41 3.49
CA GLU A 37 26.65 -6.86 4.04
C GLU A 37 26.39 -7.41 5.45
N HIS A 38 26.84 -8.65 5.69
CA HIS A 38 26.59 -9.32 6.97
C HIS A 38 27.54 -8.80 8.06
N CYS A 39 26.99 -8.35 9.18
CA CYS A 39 27.73 -8.01 10.38
C CYS A 39 27.82 -9.25 11.29
N ALA A 40 28.98 -9.93 11.30
CA ALA A 40 29.20 -11.12 12.12
C ALA A 40 29.44 -10.80 13.60
N LEU A 41 29.72 -9.54 13.94
CA LEU A 41 29.94 -9.05 15.30
C LEU A 41 29.14 -7.78 15.56
N PRO A 42 27.83 -7.87 15.78
CA PRO A 42 26.94 -6.71 15.89
C PRO A 42 27.12 -5.92 17.20
N GLU A 43 27.63 -6.53 18.26
CA GLU A 43 27.77 -5.92 19.60
C GLU A 43 26.45 -5.26 20.11
N LEU A 44 25.33 -5.87 19.80
CA LEU A 44 23.97 -5.44 20.16
C LEU A 44 23.25 -6.58 20.90
N ALA A 45 22.29 -6.23 21.74
CA ALA A 45 21.26 -7.18 22.17
C ALA A 45 20.08 -7.14 21.20
N LEU A 46 19.62 -8.30 20.74
CA LEU A 46 18.51 -8.40 19.77
C LEU A 46 17.25 -7.69 20.26
N ASP A 47 16.93 -7.83 21.54
CA ASP A 47 15.73 -7.28 22.16
C ASP A 47 15.77 -5.77 22.36
N ASP A 48 16.98 -5.17 22.34
CA ASP A 48 17.18 -3.72 22.52
C ASP A 48 17.06 -2.94 21.18
N ILE A 49 16.88 -3.65 20.05
CA ILE A 49 16.75 -3.00 18.74
C ILE A 49 15.44 -2.23 18.66
N ASP A 50 15.53 -0.92 18.43
CA ASP A 50 14.39 -0.03 18.31
C ASP A 50 13.86 0.03 16.87
N LEU A 51 12.68 -0.54 16.65
CA LEU A 51 11.96 -0.47 15.38
C LEU A 51 10.92 0.65 15.34
N SER A 52 10.79 1.43 16.42
CA SER A 52 9.74 2.43 16.53
C SER A 52 9.90 3.58 15.52
N THR A 53 8.78 4.17 15.15
CA THR A 53 8.71 5.32 14.25
C THR A 53 7.44 6.15 14.54
N ARG A 54 7.21 7.17 13.74
CA ARG A 54 5.98 7.99 13.82
C ARG A 54 5.43 8.21 12.41
N LEU A 55 4.10 8.28 12.31
CA LEU A 55 3.40 8.68 11.09
C LEU A 55 2.30 9.68 11.46
N PHE A 56 2.32 10.86 10.85
CA PHE A 56 1.32 11.92 11.05
C PHE A 56 1.01 12.22 12.53
N GLY A 57 2.06 12.29 13.36
CA GLY A 57 1.96 12.59 14.78
C GLY A 57 1.70 11.38 15.69
N ARG A 58 1.25 10.24 15.16
CA ARG A 58 1.00 9.02 15.94
C ARG A 58 2.25 8.14 16.04
N ALA A 59 2.44 7.51 17.19
CA ALA A 59 3.54 6.56 17.40
C ALA A 59 3.23 5.21 16.73
N MET A 60 4.28 4.54 16.24
CA MET A 60 4.22 3.20 15.67
C MET A 60 5.35 2.35 16.27
N LYS A 61 5.10 1.07 16.54
CA LYS A 61 6.11 0.14 17.09
C LYS A 61 7.03 -0.44 16.02
N ALA A 62 6.63 -0.38 14.75
CA ALA A 62 7.44 -0.79 13.59
C ALA A 62 7.01 0.03 12.35
N PRO A 63 7.91 0.26 11.37
CA PRO A 63 7.64 1.07 10.19
C PRO A 63 6.83 0.31 9.13
N ILE A 64 5.73 -0.30 9.53
CA ILE A 64 4.87 -1.14 8.69
C ILE A 64 3.49 -0.53 8.57
N LEU A 65 3.00 -0.48 7.32
CA LEU A 65 1.65 -0.10 6.96
C LEU A 65 0.88 -1.34 6.47
N ILE A 66 -0.24 -1.65 7.07
CA ILE A 66 -1.23 -2.53 6.45
C ILE A 66 -1.87 -1.75 5.30
N SER A 67 -1.44 -2.04 4.08
CA SER A 67 -1.86 -1.28 2.90
C SER A 67 -3.34 -1.53 2.57
N SER A 68 -3.95 -0.53 1.95
CA SER A 68 -5.34 -0.54 1.50
C SER A 68 -5.65 -1.75 0.60
N MET A 69 -6.61 -2.55 0.97
CA MET A 69 -6.98 -3.76 0.22
C MET A 69 -8.43 -3.72 -0.24
N THR A 70 -9.38 -3.96 0.66
CA THR A 70 -10.77 -4.18 0.30
C THR A 70 -11.72 -3.18 0.97
N GLY A 71 -12.76 -2.83 0.23
CA GLY A 71 -13.90 -2.06 0.69
C GLY A 71 -15.10 -2.36 -0.19
N GLY A 72 -16.32 -2.25 0.34
CA GLY A 72 -17.53 -2.38 -0.45
C GLY A 72 -18.01 -3.80 -0.73
N ALA A 73 -17.65 -4.77 0.10
CA ALA A 73 -18.20 -6.11 0.11
C ALA A 73 -18.52 -6.55 1.54
N ARG A 74 -19.50 -7.42 1.74
CA ARG A 74 -19.90 -7.89 3.09
C ARG A 74 -18.73 -8.53 3.84
N ARG A 75 -17.90 -9.32 3.14
CA ARG A 75 -16.67 -9.92 3.69
C ARG A 75 -15.61 -8.89 4.09
N ALA A 76 -15.66 -7.68 3.52
CA ALA A 76 -14.71 -6.62 3.82
C ALA A 76 -14.85 -6.09 5.24
N SER A 77 -16.05 -6.14 5.85
CA SER A 77 -16.26 -5.70 7.23
C SER A 77 -15.43 -6.52 8.22
N ASP A 78 -15.49 -7.86 8.14
CA ASP A 78 -14.71 -8.74 9.01
C ASP A 78 -13.21 -8.60 8.75
N ILE A 79 -12.80 -8.55 7.48
CA ILE A 79 -11.41 -8.33 7.09
C ILE A 79 -10.87 -7.03 7.69
N ASN A 80 -11.59 -5.91 7.52
CA ASN A 80 -11.16 -4.61 8.05
C ASN A 80 -11.12 -4.60 9.58
N ARG A 81 -12.05 -5.28 10.26
CA ARG A 81 -12.02 -5.44 11.72
C ARG A 81 -10.79 -6.22 12.17
N HIS A 82 -10.52 -7.39 11.58
CA HIS A 82 -9.33 -8.21 11.92
C HIS A 82 -8.04 -7.42 11.73
N LEU A 83 -7.94 -6.66 10.63
CA LEU A 83 -6.78 -5.82 10.34
C LEU A 83 -6.64 -4.68 11.36
N ALA A 84 -7.73 -4.00 11.72
CA ALA A 84 -7.71 -2.88 12.66
C ALA A 84 -7.32 -3.34 14.08
N GLU A 85 -7.91 -4.43 14.57
CA GLU A 85 -7.58 -5.00 15.88
C GLU A 85 -6.12 -5.44 15.96
N ALA A 86 -5.61 -6.10 14.91
CA ALA A 86 -4.22 -6.53 14.84
C ALA A 86 -3.26 -5.33 14.73
N ALA A 87 -3.59 -4.34 13.89
CA ALA A 87 -2.81 -3.11 13.76
C ALA A 87 -2.69 -2.37 15.09
N GLN A 88 -3.79 -2.24 15.84
CA GLN A 88 -3.81 -1.64 17.16
C GLN A 88 -2.90 -2.37 18.14
N THR A 89 -3.00 -3.69 18.20
CA THR A 89 -2.21 -4.53 19.12
C THR A 89 -0.71 -4.42 18.83
N LEU A 90 -0.34 -4.45 17.56
CA LEU A 90 1.06 -4.39 17.12
C LEU A 90 1.58 -2.95 16.94
N GLY A 91 0.74 -1.93 17.08
CA GLY A 91 1.13 -0.53 16.89
C GLY A 91 1.56 -0.22 15.44
N LEU A 92 0.84 -0.76 14.45
CA LEU A 92 1.11 -0.55 13.01
C LEU A 92 0.14 0.46 12.42
N ALA A 93 0.51 1.10 11.31
CA ALA A 93 -0.42 1.92 10.54
C ALA A 93 -1.36 1.05 9.70
N MET A 94 -2.57 1.56 9.41
CA MET A 94 -3.54 0.89 8.55
C MET A 94 -4.17 1.87 7.55
N GLY A 95 -4.17 1.50 6.26
CA GLY A 95 -4.97 2.14 5.22
C GLY A 95 -6.21 1.32 4.91
N VAL A 96 -7.38 1.95 4.90
CA VAL A 96 -8.63 1.27 4.55
C VAL A 96 -8.75 1.04 3.04
N GLY A 97 -9.58 0.10 2.63
CA GLY A 97 -9.92 -0.09 1.21
C GLY A 97 -10.66 1.13 0.64
N SER A 98 -10.80 1.20 -0.69
CA SER A 98 -11.50 2.32 -1.35
C SER A 98 -12.91 2.53 -0.78
N GLN A 99 -13.17 3.76 -0.30
CA GLN A 99 -14.44 4.14 0.30
C GLN A 99 -15.50 4.58 -0.71
N ARG A 100 -15.21 4.50 -2.04
CA ARG A 100 -16.16 4.89 -3.09
C ARG A 100 -17.54 4.29 -2.87
N VAL A 101 -17.60 2.97 -2.63
CA VAL A 101 -18.87 2.26 -2.47
C VAL A 101 -19.64 2.78 -1.27
N ALA A 102 -18.97 2.97 -0.14
CA ALA A 102 -19.58 3.48 1.08
C ALA A 102 -20.06 4.94 0.97
N LEU A 103 -19.49 5.72 0.06
CA LEU A 103 -19.90 7.11 -0.20
C LEU A 103 -21.06 7.22 -1.20
N GLU A 104 -21.16 6.27 -2.12
CA GLU A 104 -22.17 6.24 -3.20
C GLU A 104 -23.40 5.38 -2.87
N SER A 105 -23.38 4.57 -1.79
CA SER A 105 -24.48 3.71 -1.36
C SER A 105 -24.92 3.99 0.08
N GLU A 106 -26.07 3.46 0.49
CA GLU A 106 -26.54 3.53 1.88
C GLU A 106 -25.78 2.55 2.78
N ASP A 107 -25.14 1.53 2.23
CA ASP A 107 -24.36 0.53 2.94
C ASP A 107 -22.89 0.98 3.06
N ASN A 108 -22.40 1.13 4.29
CA ASN A 108 -21.02 1.55 4.58
C ASN A 108 -20.00 0.39 4.60
N TRP A 109 -20.47 -0.85 4.54
CA TRP A 109 -19.63 -2.05 4.40
C TRP A 109 -18.49 -2.17 5.43
N GLY A 110 -18.74 -1.72 6.66
CA GLY A 110 -17.74 -1.74 7.74
C GLY A 110 -16.67 -0.65 7.65
N LEU A 111 -16.82 0.32 6.74
CA LEU A 111 -15.97 1.50 6.63
C LEU A 111 -16.63 2.66 7.37
N THR A 112 -16.62 2.61 8.71
CA THR A 112 -17.26 3.58 9.61
C THR A 112 -16.33 3.95 10.74
N GLY A 113 -16.75 4.87 11.62
CA GLY A 113 -16.08 5.18 12.89
C GLY A 113 -15.88 3.97 13.82
N GLU A 114 -16.53 2.84 13.55
CA GLU A 114 -16.22 1.60 14.29
C GLU A 114 -14.77 1.15 14.08
N LEU A 115 -14.19 1.36 12.91
CA LEU A 115 -12.78 1.05 12.69
C LEU A 115 -11.87 1.85 13.62
N ARG A 116 -12.18 3.12 13.86
CA ARG A 116 -11.45 3.93 14.84
C ARG A 116 -11.61 3.40 16.26
N ARG A 117 -12.76 2.81 16.61
CA ARG A 117 -12.95 2.17 17.93
C ARG A 117 -12.09 0.91 18.09
N TYR A 118 -11.90 0.12 17.02
CA TYR A 118 -10.99 -1.04 17.03
C TYR A 118 -9.51 -0.63 17.02
N ALA A 119 -9.20 0.55 16.47
CA ALA A 119 -7.85 1.06 16.31
C ALA A 119 -7.71 2.53 16.75
N PRO A 120 -7.89 2.83 18.07
CA PRO A 120 -7.93 4.21 18.57
C PRO A 120 -6.61 4.96 18.47
N ASP A 121 -5.47 4.28 18.62
CA ASP A 121 -4.18 4.93 18.84
C ASP A 121 -3.27 4.95 17.60
N ILE A 122 -3.48 4.06 16.64
CA ILE A 122 -2.62 3.93 15.46
C ILE A 122 -2.98 4.94 14.35
N PRO A 123 -2.04 5.20 13.41
CA PRO A 123 -2.37 5.92 12.18
C PRO A 123 -3.39 5.14 11.34
N LEU A 124 -4.57 5.72 11.12
CA LEU A 124 -5.61 5.18 10.25
C LEU A 124 -5.80 6.10 9.04
N LEU A 125 -5.69 5.57 7.83
CA LEU A 125 -5.71 6.34 6.60
C LEU A 125 -6.96 6.00 5.78
N ALA A 126 -7.74 7.03 5.44
CA ALA A 126 -8.85 6.96 4.48
C ALA A 126 -8.33 6.69 3.06
N ASN A 127 -9.21 6.26 2.12
CA ASN A 127 -8.75 5.92 0.77
C ASN A 127 -9.82 6.16 -0.30
N LEU A 128 -9.43 6.90 -1.35
CA LEU A 128 -10.24 7.15 -2.54
C LEU A 128 -9.42 7.00 -3.83
N GLY A 129 -10.09 6.68 -4.92
CA GLY A 129 -9.48 6.67 -6.24
C GLY A 129 -9.31 8.08 -6.82
N ALA A 130 -8.25 8.28 -7.58
CA ALA A 130 -7.98 9.55 -8.25
C ALA A 130 -9.08 9.96 -9.24
N ALA A 131 -9.75 8.99 -9.88
CA ALA A 131 -10.90 9.24 -10.73
C ALA A 131 -12.06 9.90 -9.97
N GLN A 132 -12.33 9.47 -8.72
CA GLN A 132 -13.36 10.08 -7.86
C GLN A 132 -12.94 11.48 -7.41
N ILE A 133 -11.66 11.67 -7.10
CA ILE A 133 -11.08 12.99 -6.76
C ILE A 133 -11.18 13.95 -7.94
N GLY A 134 -11.00 13.48 -9.17
CA GLY A 134 -11.15 14.27 -10.40
C GLY A 134 -12.58 14.70 -10.72
N SER A 135 -13.60 14.12 -10.08
CA SER A 135 -15.00 14.47 -10.28
C SER A 135 -15.37 15.85 -9.70
N LEU A 136 -16.55 16.38 -10.08
CA LEU A 136 -17.08 17.61 -9.51
C LEU A 136 -17.28 17.52 -7.98
N GLN A 137 -17.55 16.34 -7.46
CA GLN A 137 -17.77 16.05 -6.03
C GLN A 137 -16.47 15.63 -5.31
N GLY A 138 -15.32 15.62 -5.99
CA GLY A 138 -14.09 15.03 -5.48
C GLY A 138 -13.64 15.56 -4.12
N LEU A 139 -13.76 16.87 -3.88
CA LEU A 139 -13.42 17.46 -2.59
C LEU A 139 -14.42 17.06 -1.49
N ASP A 140 -15.71 17.01 -1.79
CA ASP A 140 -16.73 16.52 -0.83
C ASP A 140 -16.49 15.06 -0.47
N TYR A 141 -16.23 14.22 -1.46
CA TYR A 141 -15.87 12.83 -1.25
C TYR A 141 -14.62 12.68 -0.37
N ALA A 142 -13.59 13.50 -0.61
CA ALA A 142 -12.37 13.49 0.20
C ALA A 142 -12.64 13.81 1.68
N ARG A 143 -13.44 14.84 1.96
CA ARG A 143 -13.83 15.21 3.32
C ARG A 143 -14.64 14.11 4.00
N ARG A 144 -15.69 13.64 3.34
CA ARG A 144 -16.54 12.56 3.86
C ARG A 144 -15.78 11.26 4.09
N ALA A 145 -14.80 10.91 3.24
CA ALA A 145 -13.97 9.74 3.42
C ALA A 145 -13.10 9.84 4.69
N VAL A 146 -12.53 11.01 4.95
CA VAL A 146 -11.74 11.27 6.18
C VAL A 146 -12.64 11.18 7.41
N ASP A 147 -13.79 11.88 7.38
CA ASP A 147 -14.73 11.93 8.51
C ASP A 147 -15.32 10.55 8.83
N MET A 148 -15.63 9.76 7.80
CA MET A 148 -16.29 8.45 7.91
C MET A 148 -15.53 7.46 8.81
N VAL A 149 -14.20 7.48 8.78
CA VAL A 149 -13.34 6.59 9.57
C VAL A 149 -12.46 7.35 10.57
N GLU A 150 -12.72 8.65 10.77
CA GLU A 150 -11.93 9.54 11.63
C GLU A 150 -10.42 9.42 11.31
N ALA A 151 -10.08 9.54 10.03
CA ALA A 151 -8.75 9.25 9.53
C ALA A 151 -7.73 10.34 9.88
N ASP A 152 -6.47 9.92 10.08
CA ASP A 152 -5.33 10.79 10.31
C ASP A 152 -4.71 11.32 8.99
N ALA A 153 -5.06 10.69 7.86
CA ALA A 153 -4.63 11.08 6.51
C ALA A 153 -5.56 10.52 5.44
N LEU A 154 -5.49 11.06 4.22
CA LEU A 154 -6.18 10.52 3.06
C LEU A 154 -5.17 9.91 2.07
N ILE A 155 -5.39 8.65 1.67
CA ILE A 155 -4.74 8.03 0.53
C ILE A 155 -5.56 8.33 -0.74
N ILE A 156 -4.90 8.83 -1.78
CA ILE A 156 -5.44 8.89 -3.14
C ILE A 156 -4.70 7.85 -3.97
N HIS A 157 -5.42 6.82 -4.46
CA HIS A 157 -4.80 5.80 -5.29
C HIS A 157 -4.94 6.10 -6.78
N LEU A 158 -3.83 5.90 -7.50
CA LEU A 158 -3.73 6.02 -8.95
C LEU A 158 -3.79 4.62 -9.56
N ASN A 159 -4.81 4.32 -10.34
CA ASN A 159 -5.01 3.01 -10.96
C ASN A 159 -5.37 3.09 -12.46
N PRO A 160 -4.66 3.89 -13.27
CA PRO A 160 -5.03 4.13 -14.66
C PRO A 160 -5.04 2.87 -15.51
N LEU A 161 -4.11 1.95 -15.30
CA LEU A 161 -4.08 0.67 -16.02
C LEU A 161 -5.30 -0.17 -15.69
N GLN A 162 -5.63 -0.32 -14.41
CA GLN A 162 -6.81 -1.06 -13.98
C GLN A 162 -8.09 -0.46 -14.58
N GLU A 163 -8.26 0.86 -14.48
CA GLU A 163 -9.46 1.55 -15.00
C GLU A 163 -9.56 1.46 -16.53
N ALA A 164 -8.44 1.46 -17.23
CA ALA A 164 -8.42 1.28 -18.69
C ALA A 164 -8.89 -0.11 -19.13
N LEU A 165 -8.58 -1.14 -18.36
CA LEU A 165 -8.88 -2.54 -18.65
C LEU A 165 -10.23 -2.99 -18.09
N GLN A 166 -10.67 -2.38 -17.00
CA GLN A 166 -11.90 -2.71 -16.29
C GLN A 166 -13.14 -2.37 -17.11
N THR A 167 -14.11 -3.27 -17.17
CA THR A 167 -15.42 -2.97 -17.75
C THR A 167 -16.10 -1.85 -16.94
N GLY A 168 -16.46 -0.76 -17.63
CA GLY A 168 -17.05 0.43 -16.99
C GLY A 168 -16.08 1.22 -16.12
N GLY A 169 -14.77 1.09 -16.35
CA GLY A 169 -13.75 1.86 -15.65
C GLY A 169 -13.71 3.34 -16.04
N ASP A 170 -13.19 4.15 -15.15
CA ASP A 170 -13.05 5.61 -15.31
C ASP A 170 -11.84 5.92 -16.20
N ARG A 171 -12.07 6.24 -17.48
CA ARG A 171 -11.02 6.40 -18.50
C ARG A 171 -10.63 7.84 -18.80
N ASP A 172 -11.33 8.83 -18.27
CA ASP A 172 -10.97 10.25 -18.39
C ASP A 172 -10.20 10.72 -17.16
N TRP A 173 -8.89 10.91 -17.33
CA TRP A 173 -7.97 11.30 -16.27
C TRP A 173 -7.52 12.75 -16.38
N ARG A 174 -8.13 13.54 -17.30
CA ARG A 174 -7.84 14.97 -17.45
C ARG A 174 -8.20 15.73 -16.19
N GLY A 175 -7.29 16.61 -15.73
CA GLY A 175 -7.50 17.46 -14.57
C GLY A 175 -7.33 16.76 -13.21
N VAL A 176 -6.99 15.47 -13.15
CA VAL A 176 -6.78 14.71 -11.90
C VAL A 176 -5.67 15.33 -11.06
N LEU A 177 -4.54 15.73 -11.64
CA LEU A 177 -3.44 16.36 -10.90
C LEU A 177 -3.88 17.65 -10.21
N ALA A 178 -4.61 18.53 -10.92
CA ALA A 178 -5.15 19.76 -10.34
C ALA A 178 -6.21 19.48 -9.26
N ALA A 179 -6.97 18.39 -9.39
CA ALA A 179 -7.91 17.97 -8.36
C ALA A 179 -7.20 17.49 -7.10
N ILE A 180 -6.10 16.72 -7.22
CA ILE A 180 -5.24 16.33 -6.11
C ILE A 180 -4.71 17.58 -5.39
N GLU A 181 -4.18 18.54 -6.12
CA GLU A 181 -3.69 19.80 -5.54
C GLU A 181 -4.77 20.55 -4.75
N ARG A 182 -6.00 20.63 -5.29
CA ARG A 182 -7.15 21.24 -4.56
C ARG A 182 -7.46 20.49 -3.27
N VAL A 183 -7.47 19.16 -3.29
CA VAL A 183 -7.72 18.34 -2.11
C VAL A 183 -6.61 18.52 -1.07
N VAL A 184 -5.34 18.51 -1.47
CA VAL A 184 -4.18 18.76 -0.59
C VAL A 184 -4.32 20.11 0.14
N LYS A 185 -4.72 21.17 -0.60
CA LYS A 185 -4.88 22.50 -0.02
C LYS A 185 -6.10 22.67 0.90
N ALA A 186 -7.12 21.84 0.72
CA ALA A 186 -8.42 22.02 1.37
C ALA A 186 -8.69 21.05 2.53
N LEU A 187 -7.96 19.94 2.63
CA LEU A 187 -8.12 19.00 3.74
C LEU A 187 -7.30 19.41 4.96
N PRO A 188 -7.83 19.20 6.18
CA PRO A 188 -7.09 19.44 7.43
C PRO A 188 -6.06 18.33 7.73
N VAL A 189 -6.09 17.21 6.99
CA VAL A 189 -5.21 16.06 7.18
C VAL A 189 -4.25 15.89 6.00
N PRO A 190 -3.08 15.29 6.22
CA PRO A 190 -2.13 15.00 5.15
C PRO A 190 -2.72 14.12 4.04
N VAL A 191 -2.22 14.30 2.81
CA VAL A 191 -2.58 13.46 1.66
C VAL A 191 -1.39 12.61 1.24
N VAL A 192 -1.63 11.31 1.07
CA VAL A 192 -0.70 10.33 0.53
C VAL A 192 -1.18 9.94 -0.87
N VAL A 193 -0.30 9.92 -1.85
CA VAL A 193 -0.66 9.40 -3.19
C VAL A 193 0.06 8.10 -3.44
N LYS A 194 -0.67 7.09 -3.91
CA LYS A 194 -0.14 5.75 -4.18
C LYS A 194 -0.54 5.22 -5.56
N GLU A 195 0.31 4.39 -6.12
CA GLU A 195 -0.05 3.50 -7.23
C GLU A 195 -0.65 2.18 -6.66
N VAL A 196 -1.02 1.23 -7.49
CA VAL A 196 -1.70 -0.01 -7.06
C VAL A 196 -1.02 -1.31 -7.53
N GLY A 197 0.20 -1.24 -8.07
CA GLY A 197 0.97 -2.42 -8.49
C GLY A 197 1.72 -2.25 -9.81
N ALA A 198 1.67 -1.06 -10.44
CA ALA A 198 2.47 -0.73 -11.61
C ALA A 198 3.59 0.30 -11.33
N GLY A 199 3.62 0.87 -10.12
CA GLY A 199 4.70 1.74 -9.66
C GLY A 199 4.62 3.19 -10.14
N LEU A 200 5.22 4.09 -9.36
CA LEU A 200 5.36 5.50 -9.70
C LEU A 200 6.70 5.76 -10.43
N SER A 201 6.65 6.53 -11.50
CA SER A 201 7.86 7.02 -12.18
C SER A 201 8.35 8.33 -11.57
N VAL A 202 9.64 8.67 -11.75
CA VAL A 202 10.21 9.93 -11.29
C VAL A 202 9.49 11.17 -11.83
N PRO A 203 9.10 11.23 -13.13
CA PRO A 203 8.31 12.37 -13.63
C PRO A 203 6.96 12.53 -12.92
N VAL A 204 6.24 11.43 -12.65
CA VAL A 204 4.97 11.49 -11.93
C VAL A 204 5.20 11.88 -10.46
N ALA A 205 6.21 11.32 -9.81
CA ALA A 205 6.57 11.68 -8.44
C ALA A 205 6.91 13.19 -8.32
N ARG A 206 7.57 13.78 -9.32
CA ARG A 206 7.85 15.22 -9.39
C ARG A 206 6.55 16.03 -9.41
N GLN A 207 5.63 15.72 -10.33
CA GLN A 207 4.35 16.40 -10.43
C GLN A 207 3.54 16.31 -9.13
N LEU A 208 3.49 15.13 -8.53
CA LEU A 208 2.78 14.92 -7.26
C LEU A 208 3.42 15.71 -6.11
N LYS A 209 4.75 15.70 -6.00
CA LYS A 209 5.47 16.51 -5.00
C LYS A 209 5.11 18.00 -5.11
N GLU A 210 4.99 18.51 -6.33
CA GLU A 210 4.65 19.94 -6.59
C GLU A 210 3.22 20.28 -6.14
N THR A 211 2.31 19.32 -6.03
CA THR A 211 0.97 19.55 -5.45
C THR A 211 0.96 19.68 -3.93
N GLY A 212 2.06 19.36 -3.25
CA GLY A 212 2.17 19.43 -1.80
C GLY A 212 1.71 18.16 -1.07
N VAL A 213 1.62 17.01 -1.74
CA VAL A 213 1.34 15.73 -1.06
C VAL A 213 2.39 15.42 0.00
N ALA A 214 1.95 14.88 1.13
CA ALA A 214 2.81 14.64 2.29
C ALA A 214 3.72 13.42 2.12
N MET A 215 3.31 12.42 1.31
CA MET A 215 4.03 11.16 1.15
C MET A 215 3.61 10.47 -0.16
N LEU A 216 4.51 9.70 -0.75
CA LEU A 216 4.24 8.87 -1.93
C LEU A 216 4.40 7.40 -1.60
N ASP A 217 3.48 6.55 -2.04
CA ASP A 217 3.59 5.10 -1.98
C ASP A 217 3.82 4.55 -3.40
N VAL A 218 4.98 3.97 -3.61
CA VAL A 218 5.40 3.55 -4.94
C VAL A 218 4.55 2.41 -5.51
N ALA A 219 4.03 1.54 -4.67
CA ALA A 219 3.18 0.38 -5.03
C ALA A 219 3.59 -0.25 -6.36
N GLY A 220 4.86 -0.72 -6.41
CA GLY A 220 5.52 -1.16 -7.63
C GLY A 220 5.11 -2.54 -8.12
N ALA A 221 5.65 -2.92 -9.28
CA ALA A 221 5.45 -4.23 -9.86
C ALA A 221 6.26 -5.31 -9.13
N GLY A 222 5.75 -6.53 -9.15
CA GLY A 222 6.31 -7.71 -8.47
C GLY A 222 5.37 -8.33 -7.43
N GLY A 223 4.19 -7.74 -7.22
CA GLY A 223 3.11 -8.27 -6.38
C GLY A 223 1.90 -8.69 -7.20
N THR A 224 0.72 -8.20 -6.84
CA THR A 224 -0.54 -8.44 -7.57
C THR A 224 -0.57 -7.67 -8.87
N SER A 225 -0.90 -8.35 -9.98
CA SER A 225 -1.18 -7.71 -11.27
C SER A 225 -2.66 -7.39 -11.39
N TRP A 226 -3.04 -6.13 -11.31
CA TRP A 226 -4.43 -5.74 -11.56
C TRP A 226 -4.86 -5.96 -13.00
N ALA A 227 -3.93 -5.94 -13.96
CA ALA A 227 -4.21 -6.34 -15.34
C ALA A 227 -4.63 -7.81 -15.43
N ALA A 228 -3.92 -8.72 -14.74
CA ALA A 228 -4.31 -10.12 -14.66
C ALA A 228 -5.66 -10.29 -13.97
N VAL A 229 -5.91 -9.57 -12.85
CA VAL A 229 -7.20 -9.60 -12.14
C VAL A 229 -8.35 -9.20 -13.07
N GLU A 230 -8.22 -8.10 -13.81
CA GLU A 230 -9.27 -7.68 -14.77
C GLU A 230 -9.36 -8.61 -15.98
N GLY A 231 -8.25 -9.23 -16.39
CA GLY A 231 -8.22 -10.26 -17.43
C GLY A 231 -9.00 -11.51 -17.03
N GLU A 232 -8.86 -11.97 -15.80
CA GLU A 232 -9.65 -13.10 -15.25
C GLU A 232 -11.15 -12.79 -15.15
N ARG A 233 -11.51 -11.53 -14.94
CA ARG A 233 -12.90 -11.05 -14.88
C ARG A 233 -13.52 -10.69 -16.24
N ALA A 234 -12.69 -10.69 -17.28
CA ALA A 234 -13.13 -10.21 -18.59
C ALA A 234 -14.30 -11.01 -19.17
N ALA A 235 -15.34 -10.31 -19.62
CA ALA A 235 -16.56 -10.93 -20.19
C ALA A 235 -16.35 -11.51 -21.61
N SER A 236 -15.21 -11.22 -22.27
CA SER A 236 -14.90 -11.70 -23.61
C SER A 236 -13.44 -12.09 -23.75
N VAL A 237 -13.17 -13.01 -24.68
CA VAL A 237 -11.80 -13.43 -25.04
C VAL A 237 -10.96 -12.23 -25.50
N HIS A 238 -11.58 -11.30 -26.25
CA HIS A 238 -10.92 -10.07 -26.69
C HIS A 238 -10.45 -9.23 -25.51
N ALA A 239 -11.34 -8.89 -24.57
CA ALA A 239 -11.01 -8.09 -23.38
C ALA A 239 -9.96 -8.80 -22.51
N ARG A 240 -10.08 -10.12 -22.35
CA ARG A 240 -9.08 -10.92 -21.64
C ARG A 240 -7.71 -10.84 -22.29
N ASN A 241 -7.62 -11.04 -23.60
CA ASN A 241 -6.33 -10.99 -24.32
C ASN A 241 -5.68 -9.60 -24.22
N VAL A 242 -6.48 -8.52 -24.29
CA VAL A 242 -5.98 -7.16 -24.08
C VAL A 242 -5.41 -7.02 -22.67
N ALA A 243 -6.14 -7.39 -21.64
CA ALA A 243 -5.70 -7.25 -20.25
C ALA A 243 -4.46 -8.10 -19.94
N MET A 244 -4.45 -9.36 -20.38
CA MET A 244 -3.34 -10.28 -20.12
C MET A 244 -2.00 -9.85 -20.74
N ALA A 245 -2.01 -9.04 -21.82
CA ALA A 245 -0.81 -8.45 -22.41
C ALA A 245 -0.09 -7.49 -21.44
N PHE A 246 -0.82 -6.91 -20.47
CA PHE A 246 -0.29 -5.99 -19.46
C PHE A 246 0.03 -6.65 -18.11
N THR A 247 -0.02 -7.97 -18.00
CA THR A 247 0.23 -8.68 -16.73
C THR A 247 1.57 -8.31 -16.08
N ASN A 248 2.60 -8.09 -16.89
CA ASN A 248 3.94 -7.70 -16.43
C ASN A 248 4.27 -6.23 -16.68
N TRP A 249 3.25 -5.39 -16.85
CA TRP A 249 3.44 -3.95 -17.01
C TRP A 249 3.72 -3.28 -15.68
N GLY A 250 4.74 -2.42 -15.66
CA GLY A 250 5.03 -1.59 -14.49
C GLY A 250 6.53 -1.47 -14.19
N ILE A 251 6.83 -0.68 -13.16
CA ILE A 251 8.17 -0.44 -12.63
C ILE A 251 8.34 -1.31 -11.38
N PRO A 252 9.37 -2.17 -11.31
CA PRO A 252 9.66 -2.97 -10.12
C PRO A 252 9.76 -2.09 -8.85
N THR A 253 9.24 -2.58 -7.73
CA THR A 253 9.16 -1.83 -6.48
C THR A 253 10.50 -1.25 -6.03
N ALA A 254 11.56 -2.07 -6.01
CA ALA A 254 12.90 -1.61 -5.63
C ALA A 254 13.45 -0.55 -6.60
N GLN A 255 13.14 -0.66 -7.89
CA GLN A 255 13.56 0.32 -8.89
C GLN A 255 12.83 1.65 -8.71
N ALA A 256 11.49 1.63 -8.60
CA ALA A 256 10.70 2.84 -8.39
C ALA A 256 11.13 3.59 -7.13
N LEU A 257 11.28 2.84 -6.00
CA LEU A 257 11.71 3.38 -4.72
C LEU A 257 13.06 4.09 -4.83
N ARG A 258 14.08 3.40 -5.34
CA ARG A 258 15.44 3.95 -5.48
C ARG A 258 15.50 5.16 -6.38
N GLN A 259 14.87 5.11 -7.53
CA GLN A 259 14.89 6.21 -8.51
C GLN A 259 14.20 7.47 -7.93
N ILE A 260 13.08 7.32 -7.23
CA ILE A 260 12.37 8.44 -6.62
C ILE A 260 13.16 8.98 -5.43
N HIS A 261 13.70 8.11 -4.57
CA HIS A 261 14.52 8.55 -3.43
C HIS A 261 15.79 9.29 -3.89
N GLN A 262 16.47 8.81 -4.91
CA GLN A 262 17.63 9.50 -5.50
C GLN A 262 17.28 10.87 -6.09
N ALA A 263 16.12 10.99 -6.76
CA ALA A 263 15.68 12.25 -7.34
C ALA A 263 15.16 13.25 -6.28
N PHE A 264 14.56 12.75 -5.20
CA PHE A 264 13.89 13.55 -4.17
C PHE A 264 14.13 12.97 -2.77
N PRO A 265 15.34 13.07 -2.20
CA PRO A 265 15.69 12.42 -0.91
C PRO A 265 14.82 12.89 0.27
N ALA A 266 14.30 14.12 0.22
CA ALA A 266 13.47 14.70 1.27
C ALA A 266 11.99 14.29 1.19
N VAL A 267 11.54 13.62 0.11
CA VAL A 267 10.15 13.16 -0.01
C VAL A 267 9.97 11.86 0.76
N PRO A 268 9.09 11.81 1.78
CA PRO A 268 8.81 10.57 2.47
C PRO A 268 8.18 9.53 1.52
N LEU A 269 8.69 8.30 1.54
CA LEU A 269 8.24 7.22 0.66
C LEU A 269 7.71 6.03 1.45
N ILE A 270 6.64 5.44 0.96
CA ILE A 270 6.18 4.10 1.34
C ILE A 270 6.62 3.15 0.22
N ALA A 271 7.26 2.05 0.59
CA ALA A 271 7.55 0.95 -0.31
C ALA A 271 6.47 -0.12 -0.16
N SER A 272 5.59 -0.23 -1.13
CA SER A 272 4.65 -1.33 -1.25
C SER A 272 4.68 -1.94 -2.65
N GLY A 273 4.00 -3.06 -2.85
CA GLY A 273 4.02 -3.83 -4.09
C GLY A 273 4.99 -5.02 -4.00
N GLY A 274 4.46 -6.19 -3.65
CA GLY A 274 5.19 -7.44 -3.61
C GLY A 274 6.15 -7.62 -2.43
N ILE A 275 6.08 -6.80 -1.39
CA ILE A 275 6.80 -7.01 -0.12
C ILE A 275 6.23 -8.25 0.58
N ARG A 276 7.06 -9.24 0.87
CA ARG A 276 6.65 -10.56 1.37
C ARG A 276 7.03 -10.81 2.82
N ASP A 277 8.18 -10.33 3.22
CA ASP A 277 8.81 -10.66 4.50
C ASP A 277 9.58 -9.48 5.09
N GLY A 278 10.14 -9.66 6.28
CA GLY A 278 10.91 -8.63 6.97
C GLY A 278 12.26 -8.32 6.32
N ILE A 279 12.78 -9.21 5.48
CA ILE A 279 14.05 -8.96 4.73
C ILE A 279 13.77 -8.02 3.56
N ASP A 280 12.69 -8.23 2.80
CA ASP A 280 12.24 -7.29 1.77
C ASP A 280 11.95 -5.92 2.41
N ALA A 281 11.32 -5.91 3.60
CA ALA A 281 11.06 -4.68 4.38
C ALA A 281 12.35 -3.96 4.77
N ALA A 282 13.34 -4.69 5.32
CA ALA A 282 14.65 -4.13 5.69
C ALA A 282 15.35 -3.50 4.48
N LYS A 283 15.39 -4.22 3.35
CA LYS A 283 15.97 -3.69 2.10
C LYS A 283 15.27 -2.42 1.61
N ALA A 284 13.94 -2.39 1.65
CA ALA A 284 13.18 -1.22 1.26
C ALA A 284 13.49 0.00 2.15
N LEU A 285 13.60 -0.19 3.48
CA LEU A 285 13.98 0.87 4.42
C LEU A 285 15.39 1.38 4.15
N ALA A 286 16.35 0.49 3.91
CA ALA A 286 17.72 0.86 3.54
C ALA A 286 17.83 1.54 2.16
N MET A 287 16.86 1.30 1.27
CA MET A 287 16.75 1.99 -0.04
C MET A 287 16.05 3.35 0.03
N GLY A 288 15.68 3.82 1.22
CA GLY A 288 15.12 5.15 1.45
C GLY A 288 13.60 5.17 1.72
N ALA A 289 12.94 4.04 1.94
CA ALA A 289 11.56 4.05 2.39
C ALA A 289 11.45 4.56 3.84
N SER A 290 10.43 5.37 4.11
CA SER A 290 10.03 5.75 5.47
C SER A 290 9.20 4.65 6.12
N LEU A 291 8.35 3.99 5.34
CA LEU A 291 7.47 2.89 5.74
C LEU A 291 7.45 1.81 4.66
N VAL A 292 7.04 0.63 5.06
CA VAL A 292 6.84 -0.51 4.18
C VAL A 292 5.39 -0.97 4.23
N GLY A 293 4.76 -1.17 3.07
CA GLY A 293 3.37 -1.57 2.97
C GLY A 293 3.19 -3.02 2.52
N GLN A 294 2.30 -3.76 3.19
CA GLN A 294 1.85 -5.08 2.76
C GLN A 294 0.33 -5.10 2.54
N ALA A 295 -0.12 -5.72 1.45
CA ALA A 295 -1.53 -5.92 1.11
C ALA A 295 -1.83 -7.42 0.89
N ALA A 296 -1.64 -7.92 -0.32
CA ALA A 296 -2.01 -9.30 -0.68
C ALA A 296 -1.36 -10.37 0.21
N ALA A 297 -0.15 -10.12 0.72
CA ALA A 297 0.57 -11.05 1.58
C ALA A 297 -0.20 -11.38 2.89
N VAL A 298 -0.96 -10.44 3.42
CA VAL A 298 -1.73 -10.62 4.67
C VAL A 298 -3.21 -10.93 4.42
N LEU A 299 -3.69 -10.87 3.17
CA LEU A 299 -5.13 -10.99 2.87
C LEU A 299 -5.70 -12.34 3.31
N GLY A 300 -4.98 -13.43 3.09
CA GLY A 300 -5.37 -14.77 3.55
C GLY A 300 -5.58 -14.83 5.07
N SER A 301 -4.63 -14.30 5.83
CA SER A 301 -4.74 -14.19 7.30
C SER A 301 -5.93 -13.32 7.71
N ALA A 302 -6.13 -12.19 7.02
CA ALA A 302 -7.21 -11.26 7.32
C ALA A 302 -8.61 -11.85 7.05
N THR A 303 -8.75 -12.80 6.11
CA THR A 303 -10.01 -13.53 5.91
C THR A 303 -10.27 -14.58 6.99
N THR A 304 -9.27 -14.94 7.77
CA THR A 304 -9.34 -16.00 8.77
C THR A 304 -9.69 -15.43 10.15
N SER A 305 -8.82 -14.61 10.73
CA SER A 305 -9.02 -14.04 12.07
C SER A 305 -8.01 -12.95 12.41
N THR A 306 -8.28 -12.17 13.45
CA THR A 306 -7.34 -11.22 14.06
C THR A 306 -6.04 -11.93 14.49
N SER A 307 -6.14 -13.13 15.10
CA SER A 307 -4.98 -13.91 15.53
C SER A 307 -4.06 -14.30 14.36
N ALA A 308 -4.62 -14.68 13.23
CA ALA A 308 -3.84 -15.00 12.03
C ALA A 308 -3.11 -13.77 11.46
N VAL A 309 -3.72 -12.58 11.54
CA VAL A 309 -3.08 -11.32 11.15
C VAL A 309 -1.96 -10.95 12.12
N LEU A 310 -2.18 -11.13 13.42
CA LEU A 310 -1.16 -10.92 14.46
C LEU A 310 0.06 -11.81 14.23
N GLU A 311 -0.16 -13.10 14.01
CA GLU A 311 0.92 -14.06 13.72
C GLU A 311 1.73 -13.64 12.47
N HIS A 312 1.05 -13.29 11.38
CA HIS A 312 1.71 -12.84 10.14
C HIS A 312 2.65 -11.65 10.39
N PHE A 313 2.15 -10.58 11.01
CA PHE A 313 2.99 -9.38 11.21
C PHE A 313 4.02 -9.55 12.33
N THR A 314 3.77 -10.38 13.33
CA THR A 314 4.80 -10.71 14.34
C THR A 314 6.01 -11.35 13.66
N VAL A 315 5.79 -12.30 12.75
CA VAL A 315 6.89 -12.91 11.97
C VAL A 315 7.64 -11.85 11.14
N VAL A 316 6.93 -10.97 10.44
CA VAL A 316 7.56 -9.90 9.62
C VAL A 316 8.38 -8.95 10.49
N ILE A 317 7.86 -8.56 11.67
CA ILE A 317 8.55 -7.67 12.62
C ILE A 317 9.81 -8.34 13.17
N GLU A 318 9.74 -9.61 13.53
CA GLU A 318 10.89 -10.36 14.02
C GLU A 318 11.95 -10.53 12.94
N GLN A 319 11.58 -10.82 11.70
CA GLN A 319 12.51 -10.88 10.57
C GLN A 319 13.20 -9.54 10.33
N LEU A 320 12.47 -8.42 10.44
CA LEU A 320 13.05 -7.07 10.34
C LEU A 320 14.03 -6.81 11.48
N ARG A 321 13.70 -7.22 12.72
CA ARG A 321 14.58 -7.11 13.89
C ARG A 321 15.87 -7.91 13.72
N VAL A 322 15.77 -9.15 13.22
CA VAL A 322 16.93 -9.99 12.91
C VAL A 322 17.79 -9.38 11.80
N ALA A 323 17.18 -8.78 10.78
CA ALA A 323 17.90 -8.08 9.73
C ALA A 323 18.69 -6.87 10.29
N CYS A 324 18.09 -6.09 11.20
CA CYS A 324 18.78 -5.02 11.92
C CYS A 324 19.95 -5.57 12.74
N PHE A 325 19.76 -6.67 13.49
CA PHE A 325 20.81 -7.31 14.26
C PHE A 325 21.99 -7.74 13.38
N CYS A 326 21.71 -8.44 12.28
CA CYS A 326 22.71 -8.97 11.36
C CYS A 326 23.37 -7.90 10.46
N THR A 327 22.93 -6.64 10.56
CA THR A 327 23.56 -5.46 9.92
C THR A 327 24.25 -4.53 10.95
N GLY A 328 24.24 -4.90 12.25
CA GLY A 328 24.77 -4.05 13.31
C GLY A 328 23.96 -2.77 13.54
N SER A 329 22.66 -2.80 13.18
CA SER A 329 21.77 -1.63 13.23
C SER A 329 20.92 -1.66 14.49
N ALA A 330 21.20 -0.78 15.46
CA ALA A 330 20.42 -0.68 16.70
C ALA A 330 19.02 -0.05 16.51
N SER A 331 18.73 0.51 15.35
CA SER A 331 17.46 1.20 15.05
C SER A 331 17.16 1.24 13.56
N ILE A 332 15.93 1.64 13.20
CA ILE A 332 15.56 1.88 11.79
C ILE A 332 16.43 2.99 11.16
N SER A 333 16.81 4.00 11.92
CA SER A 333 17.73 5.04 11.42
C SER A 333 19.10 4.46 11.06
N ALA A 334 19.64 3.58 11.90
CA ALA A 334 20.92 2.90 11.63
C ALA A 334 20.79 1.94 10.42
N LEU A 335 19.65 1.22 10.29
CA LEU A 335 19.41 0.33 9.16
C LEU A 335 19.44 1.05 7.80
N ARG A 336 19.02 2.31 7.74
CA ARG A 336 19.08 3.13 6.51
C ARG A 336 20.50 3.40 6.03
N GLU A 337 21.49 3.35 6.92
CA GLU A 337 22.89 3.52 6.62
C GLU A 337 23.60 2.17 6.34
N ALA A 338 22.89 1.04 6.56
CA ALA A 338 23.45 -0.28 6.33
C ALA A 338 23.78 -0.51 4.86
N ARG A 339 24.93 -1.11 4.60
CA ARG A 339 25.42 -1.32 3.25
C ARG A 339 24.59 -2.39 2.51
N LEU A 340 23.94 -1.96 1.42
CA LEU A 340 23.32 -2.84 0.42
C LEU A 340 24.25 -3.01 -0.77
N VAL A 341 24.55 -4.26 -1.11
CA VAL A 341 25.38 -4.64 -2.25
C VAL A 341 24.50 -5.26 -3.33
N ARG A 342 24.70 -4.87 -4.57
CA ARG A 342 24.02 -5.50 -5.69
C ARG A 342 24.62 -6.88 -5.97
N VAL A 343 23.77 -7.87 -6.18
CA VAL A 343 24.22 -9.23 -6.54
C VAL A 343 24.90 -9.19 -7.91
N GLY A 344 26.15 -9.61 -7.95
CA GLY A 344 26.97 -9.57 -9.16
C GLY A 344 27.94 -8.39 -9.28
N ASP A 345 27.86 -7.39 -8.39
CA ASP A 345 28.84 -6.31 -8.29
C ASP A 345 29.89 -6.67 -7.20
N GLU A 346 30.38 -7.90 -7.19
CA GLU A 346 31.46 -8.30 -6.27
C GLU A 346 32.79 -7.80 -6.82
N GLU A 347 33.32 -6.75 -6.23
CA GLU A 347 34.75 -6.43 -6.15
C GLU A 347 35.22 -6.51 -4.70
#